data_4ca3ec82115ec9683e1b0394fc7d46e3
#
_entry.id   4ca3ec82115ec9683e1b0394fc7d46e3
#
_cell.length_a   1.000
_cell.length_b   1.000
_cell.length_c   1.000
_cell.angle_alpha   90.00
_cell.angle_beta   90.00
_cell.angle_gamma   90.00
#
_symmetry.space_group_name_H-M   'P 1'
#
loop_
_entity.id
_entity.type
_entity.pdbx_description
1 polymer ?
#
loop_
_entity_poly.entity_id
_entity_poly.type
_entity_poly.pdbx_seq_one_letter_code
_entity_poly.pdbx_strand_id
1 'polypeptide(L)'
;MNVYVAQYYRCPERHIKFNLAGSLSQENGYFRFGNEGLCYGQLARDTPSPTPNGKLCDVMSHTSHINGITYLPFDVTQVVDNLRLELYAKDSRHDEVFLGSILNEIYYTVRPLLPGGVRRCLQKARLSNWKTLKFPRWPVDRSVDLLFEQVLLASLRARGLERIPFIWFWPDGAPSCAVMTHDVETMRGRDFCETVMDLDDAYGIKASISIVPELRYEVTTEYLDSIWKRGFEVCVQDLNHDGHLFKDREEYLVRVKKINAYGKQYGATGFRSAVLYRNQMWFDQLQFSYDMSVPNVAHLEPQRGGCCTVMPYFVGDILELPVTTTQDYALFNYLNEYSIDLWKHQIELIMEQHGLASFIVHPDYITKPREWDVYKSLLAYLAQ
;
A
#
# COMPACT_ATOMS: atom_id res chain seq x y z
N MET A 1 -10.64 15.16 -16.84
CA MET A 1 -11.81 14.66 -16.07
C MET A 1 -11.53 14.75 -14.61
N ASN A 2 -12.45 15.32 -13.84
CA ASN A 2 -12.21 15.65 -12.40
C ASN A 2 -12.61 14.49 -11.45
N VAL A 3 -12.70 13.25 -12.00
CA VAL A 3 -13.34 12.12 -11.31
C VAL A 3 -12.60 11.72 -10.05
N TYR A 4 -11.30 11.60 -10.08
CA TYR A 4 -10.52 11.12 -8.93
C TYR A 4 -10.60 12.01 -7.70
N VAL A 5 -10.50 13.34 -7.87
CA VAL A 5 -10.59 14.27 -6.74
C VAL A 5 -12.01 14.28 -6.15
N ALA A 6 -13.03 14.24 -7.02
CA ALA A 6 -14.43 14.19 -6.58
C ALA A 6 -14.76 12.86 -5.87
N GLN A 7 -14.22 11.74 -6.35
CA GLN A 7 -14.36 10.43 -5.71
C GLN A 7 -13.63 10.37 -4.37
N TYR A 8 -12.41 10.90 -4.30
CA TYR A 8 -11.64 10.94 -3.06
C TYR A 8 -12.39 11.69 -1.95
N TYR A 9 -12.90 12.90 -2.24
CA TYR A 9 -13.67 13.70 -1.29
C TYR A 9 -15.17 13.36 -1.27
N ARG A 10 -15.65 12.41 -2.10
CA ARG A 10 -17.07 12.04 -2.18
C ARG A 10 -17.98 13.26 -2.26
N CYS A 11 -17.60 14.22 -3.10
CA CYS A 11 -18.29 15.47 -3.30
C CYS A 11 -18.82 15.61 -4.74
N PRO A 12 -19.83 16.46 -4.99
CA PRO A 12 -20.30 16.68 -6.35
C PRO A 12 -19.22 17.29 -7.26
N GLU A 13 -19.00 16.70 -8.44
CA GLU A 13 -17.98 17.12 -9.41
C GLU A 13 -18.10 18.60 -9.81
N ARG A 14 -19.31 19.18 -9.77
CA ARG A 14 -19.53 20.59 -10.07
C ARG A 14 -18.69 21.55 -9.20
N HIS A 15 -18.22 21.09 -8.04
CA HIS A 15 -17.40 21.89 -7.14
C HIS A 15 -15.91 21.87 -7.47
N ILE A 16 -15.48 20.89 -8.27
CA ILE A 16 -14.08 20.67 -8.64
C ILE A 16 -13.94 20.89 -10.15
N LYS A 17 -13.36 22.03 -10.56
CA LYS A 17 -13.18 22.37 -11.96
C LYS A 17 -11.74 22.71 -12.25
N PHE A 18 -11.06 21.80 -12.93
CA PHE A 18 -9.72 22.02 -13.44
C PHE A 18 -9.56 21.41 -14.82
N ASN A 19 -8.65 21.95 -15.62
CA ASN A 19 -8.27 21.49 -16.94
C ASN A 19 -6.76 21.48 -17.07
N LEU A 20 -6.25 20.76 -18.04
CA LEU A 20 -4.86 20.82 -18.43
C LEU A 20 -4.57 22.15 -19.15
N ALA A 21 -3.46 22.81 -18.78
CA ALA A 21 -2.96 24.01 -19.43
C ALA A 21 -2.04 23.63 -20.61
N GLY A 22 -2.57 23.61 -21.82
CA GLY A 22 -1.79 23.32 -23.03
C GLY A 22 -1.60 21.81 -23.31
N SER A 23 -0.55 21.47 -24.07
CA SER A 23 -0.19 20.09 -24.43
C SER A 23 0.96 19.58 -23.60
N LEU A 24 0.89 18.31 -23.16
CA LEU A 24 1.94 17.66 -22.39
C LEU A 24 3.23 17.43 -23.19
N SER A 25 4.36 17.45 -22.51
CA SER A 25 5.65 16.95 -23.01
C SER A 25 5.60 15.43 -23.19
N GLN A 26 6.64 14.85 -23.80
CA GLN A 26 6.73 13.40 -23.94
C GLN A 26 7.49 12.73 -22.77
N GLU A 27 8.15 13.53 -21.93
CA GLU A 27 9.03 13.05 -20.87
C GLU A 27 8.32 13.06 -19.52
N ASN A 28 8.39 11.93 -18.81
CA ASN A 28 8.01 11.85 -17.43
C ASN A 28 9.17 12.30 -16.53
N GLY A 29 8.84 12.88 -15.40
CA GLY A 29 9.84 13.23 -14.39
C GLY A 29 9.21 13.67 -13.08
N TYR A 30 10.07 13.96 -12.09
CA TYR A 30 9.63 14.41 -10.78
C TYR A 30 9.51 15.93 -10.72
N PHE A 31 8.43 16.41 -10.13
CA PHE A 31 8.17 17.82 -9.85
C PHE A 31 7.37 17.97 -8.56
N ARG A 32 7.24 19.18 -8.05
CA ARG A 32 6.40 19.50 -6.90
C ARG A 32 5.17 20.30 -7.32
N PHE A 33 4.08 20.06 -6.62
CA PHE A 33 2.89 20.90 -6.67
C PHE A 33 2.54 21.33 -5.25
N GLY A 34 3.03 22.53 -4.89
CA GLY A 34 3.02 23.05 -3.53
C GLY A 34 4.18 22.53 -2.66
N ASN A 35 4.10 22.80 -1.37
CA ASN A 35 5.25 22.67 -0.47
C ASN A 35 5.71 21.22 -0.25
N GLU A 36 4.80 20.25 -0.22
CA GLU A 36 5.10 18.89 0.20
C GLU A 36 4.74 17.80 -0.81
N GLY A 37 3.85 18.08 -1.77
CA GLY A 37 3.40 17.10 -2.75
C GLY A 37 4.47 16.80 -3.79
N LEU A 38 5.02 15.58 -3.82
CA LEU A 38 5.91 15.12 -4.88
C LEU A 38 5.07 14.40 -5.94
N CYS A 39 5.20 14.85 -7.18
CA CYS A 39 4.49 14.33 -8.34
C CYS A 39 5.46 13.64 -9.29
N TYR A 40 4.96 12.67 -10.05
CA TYR A 40 5.68 12.04 -11.14
C TYR A 40 4.77 11.94 -12.38
N GLY A 41 5.20 12.56 -13.48
CA GLY A 41 4.41 12.60 -14.73
C GLY A 41 4.96 13.60 -15.72
N GLN A 42 4.15 13.89 -16.74
CA GLN A 42 4.46 14.85 -17.80
C GLN A 42 3.99 16.26 -17.40
N LEU A 43 4.77 17.25 -17.80
CA LEU A 43 4.41 18.66 -17.65
C LEU A 43 4.01 19.26 -19.02
N ALA A 44 3.23 20.34 -19.00
CA ALA A 44 2.94 21.13 -20.18
C ALA A 44 4.24 21.70 -20.79
N ARG A 45 4.31 21.79 -22.12
CA ARG A 45 5.54 22.14 -22.86
C ARG A 45 6.13 23.48 -22.49
N ASP A 46 5.30 24.42 -22.03
CA ASP A 46 5.71 25.76 -21.61
C ASP A 46 6.19 25.82 -20.15
N THR A 47 6.26 24.69 -19.47
CA THR A 47 6.79 24.58 -18.10
C THR A 47 8.22 24.03 -18.10
N PRO A 48 9.03 24.34 -17.06
CA PRO A 48 10.36 23.75 -16.93
C PRO A 48 10.29 22.22 -16.96
N SER A 49 11.19 21.58 -17.72
CA SER A 49 11.25 20.13 -17.82
C SER A 49 11.41 19.48 -16.46
N PRO A 50 10.68 18.41 -16.15
CA PRO A 50 10.85 17.67 -14.92
C PRO A 50 12.26 17.02 -14.93
N THR A 51 13.05 17.29 -13.89
CA THR A 51 14.43 16.80 -13.84
C THR A 51 14.52 15.50 -13.02
N PRO A 52 15.04 14.41 -13.58
CA PRO A 52 15.19 13.15 -12.82
C PRO A 52 16.16 13.27 -11.63
N ASN A 53 17.18 14.15 -11.70
CA ASN A 53 18.27 14.23 -10.74
C ASN A 53 18.61 15.66 -10.27
N GLY A 54 17.74 16.66 -10.52
CA GLY A 54 18.00 18.07 -10.21
C GLY A 54 17.17 18.63 -9.06
N LYS A 55 17.22 19.95 -8.87
CA LYS A 55 16.34 20.68 -7.97
C LYS A 55 14.91 20.55 -8.50
N LEU A 56 14.00 19.94 -7.72
CA LEU A 56 12.62 19.77 -8.09
C LEU A 56 11.95 21.13 -8.38
N CYS A 57 11.37 21.27 -9.56
CA CYS A 57 10.58 22.43 -9.92
C CYS A 57 9.23 22.40 -9.18
N ASP A 58 8.85 23.50 -8.56
CA ASP A 58 7.48 23.69 -8.06
C ASP A 58 6.65 24.35 -9.16
N VAL A 59 5.66 23.60 -9.66
CA VAL A 59 4.82 24.05 -10.77
C VAL A 59 3.55 24.80 -10.33
N MET A 60 3.39 25.06 -9.05
CA MET A 60 2.26 25.84 -8.52
C MET A 60 2.16 27.22 -9.17
N SER A 61 3.30 27.88 -9.44
CA SER A 61 3.37 29.18 -10.09
C SER A 61 2.90 29.18 -11.55
N HIS A 62 2.82 28.01 -12.18
CA HIS A 62 2.32 27.84 -13.55
C HIS A 62 0.83 27.48 -13.59
N THR A 63 0.15 27.52 -12.46
CA THR A 63 -1.30 27.37 -12.36
C THR A 63 -1.99 28.69 -12.67
N SER A 64 -3.03 28.67 -13.49
CA SER A 64 -3.85 29.85 -13.79
C SER A 64 -5.32 29.60 -13.48
N HIS A 65 -6.06 30.69 -13.25
CA HIS A 65 -7.49 30.64 -12.94
C HIS A 65 -8.24 31.54 -13.91
N ILE A 66 -9.11 30.95 -14.73
CA ILE A 66 -9.88 31.66 -15.76
C ILE A 66 -11.35 31.24 -15.65
N ASN A 67 -12.26 32.19 -15.48
CA ASN A 67 -13.71 31.95 -15.40
C ASN A 67 -14.12 30.84 -14.40
N GLY A 68 -13.47 30.79 -13.24
CA GLY A 68 -13.76 29.80 -12.19
C GLY A 68 -13.27 28.38 -12.49
N ILE A 69 -12.38 28.24 -13.47
CA ILE A 69 -11.71 26.98 -13.81
C ILE A 69 -10.22 27.13 -13.51
N THR A 70 -9.65 26.12 -12.85
CA THR A 70 -8.21 26.03 -12.62
C THR A 70 -7.54 25.33 -13.80
N TYR A 71 -6.48 25.91 -14.33
CA TYR A 71 -5.66 25.31 -15.38
C TYR A 71 -4.34 24.87 -14.77
N LEU A 72 -4.08 23.56 -14.84
CA LEU A 72 -2.90 22.91 -14.25
C LEU A 72 -1.89 22.55 -15.36
N PRO A 73 -0.58 22.70 -15.09
CA PRO A 73 0.46 22.36 -16.07
C PRO A 73 0.75 20.86 -16.18
N PHE A 74 -0.10 20.00 -15.65
CA PHE A 74 -0.01 18.54 -15.69
C PHE A 74 -1.40 17.90 -15.65
N ASP A 75 -1.48 16.64 -16.08
CA ASP A 75 -2.70 15.84 -15.96
C ASP A 75 -2.74 15.16 -14.59
N VAL A 76 -3.72 15.53 -13.76
CA VAL A 76 -3.90 14.99 -12.39
C VAL A 76 -4.12 13.49 -12.42
N THR A 77 -4.91 12.99 -13.38
CA THR A 77 -5.19 11.54 -13.51
C THR A 77 -3.91 10.78 -13.81
N GLN A 78 -3.12 11.24 -14.76
CA GLN A 78 -1.84 10.62 -15.11
C GLN A 78 -0.88 10.59 -13.91
N VAL A 79 -0.76 11.70 -13.18
CA VAL A 79 0.14 11.79 -12.02
C VAL A 79 -0.30 10.83 -10.91
N VAL A 80 -1.60 10.78 -10.62
CA VAL A 80 -2.16 9.88 -9.61
C VAL A 80 -1.94 8.41 -10.00
N ASP A 81 -2.22 8.04 -11.25
CA ASP A 81 -2.00 6.68 -11.74
C ASP A 81 -0.52 6.31 -11.71
N ASN A 82 0.36 7.22 -12.12
CA ASN A 82 1.81 6.99 -12.06
C ASN A 82 2.31 6.71 -10.63
N LEU A 83 1.73 7.38 -9.63
CA LEU A 83 2.08 7.18 -8.22
C LEU A 83 1.44 5.90 -7.68
N ARG A 84 0.12 5.75 -7.78
CA ARG A 84 -0.62 4.60 -7.23
C ARG A 84 -0.21 3.27 -7.86
N LEU A 85 -0.01 3.26 -9.18
CA LEU A 85 0.41 2.06 -9.91
C LEU A 85 1.94 1.88 -9.94
N GLU A 86 2.67 2.72 -9.21
CA GLU A 86 4.13 2.63 -9.03
C GLU A 86 4.92 2.70 -10.35
N LEU A 87 4.42 3.45 -11.35
CA LEU A 87 5.07 3.56 -12.66
C LEU A 87 6.40 4.29 -12.55
N TYR A 88 6.53 5.25 -11.62
CA TYR A 88 7.79 5.92 -11.31
C TYR A 88 8.92 4.95 -10.88
N ALA A 89 8.57 3.84 -10.24
CA ALA A 89 9.53 2.84 -9.79
C ALA A 89 10.04 1.95 -10.93
N LYS A 90 9.29 1.84 -12.04
CA LYS A 90 9.71 1.09 -13.23
C LYS A 90 10.79 1.84 -13.99
N ASP A 91 10.66 3.15 -14.10
CA ASP A 91 11.63 3.99 -14.83
C ASP A 91 12.97 4.09 -14.09
N SER A 92 12.97 4.04 -12.74
CA SER A 92 14.20 4.02 -11.94
C SER A 92 14.90 2.65 -11.93
N ARG A 93 14.25 1.57 -12.40
CA ARG A 93 14.82 0.21 -12.42
C ARG A 93 15.70 -0.09 -13.64
N HIS A 94 15.73 0.76 -14.67
CA HIS A 94 16.49 0.47 -15.88
C HIS A 94 18.00 0.31 -15.63
N ASP A 95 18.55 0.95 -14.60
CA ASP A 95 19.99 0.87 -14.27
C ASP A 95 20.37 -0.25 -13.28
N GLU A 96 19.40 -0.76 -12.46
CA GLU A 96 19.68 -1.81 -11.46
C GLU A 96 19.24 -3.22 -11.89
N VAL A 97 18.49 -3.36 -12.99
CA VAL A 97 17.72 -4.57 -13.31
C VAL A 97 18.56 -5.75 -13.75
N PHE A 98 19.67 -5.54 -14.45
CA PHE A 98 20.37 -6.68 -15.08
C PHE A 98 21.17 -7.55 -14.09
N LEU A 99 21.92 -6.93 -13.18
CA LEU A 99 22.66 -7.66 -12.13
C LEU A 99 21.76 -8.12 -10.97
N GLY A 100 20.76 -7.31 -10.63
CA GLY A 100 19.81 -7.62 -9.55
C GLY A 100 18.88 -8.81 -9.85
N SER A 101 18.49 -8.99 -11.12
CA SER A 101 17.62 -10.09 -11.56
C SER A 101 18.33 -11.46 -11.43
N ILE A 102 19.54 -11.59 -11.91
CA ILE A 102 20.32 -12.84 -11.85
C ILE A 102 20.64 -13.24 -10.41
N LEU A 103 21.07 -12.28 -9.59
CA LEU A 103 21.35 -12.51 -8.17
C LEU A 103 20.08 -12.89 -7.38
N ASN A 104 18.94 -12.34 -7.77
CA ASN A 104 17.64 -12.72 -7.20
C ASN A 104 17.26 -14.15 -7.57
N GLU A 105 17.40 -14.55 -8.82
CA GLU A 105 17.12 -15.92 -9.25
C GLU A 105 18.01 -16.93 -8.53
N ILE A 106 19.30 -16.66 -8.43
CA ILE A 106 20.24 -17.50 -7.68
C ILE A 106 19.83 -17.54 -6.20
N TYR A 107 19.51 -16.40 -5.60
CA TYR A 107 19.06 -16.36 -4.20
C TYR A 107 17.81 -17.20 -3.97
N TYR A 108 16.76 -17.04 -4.78
CA TYR A 108 15.52 -17.81 -4.60
C TYR A 108 15.68 -19.30 -4.89
N THR A 109 16.56 -19.67 -5.82
CA THR A 109 16.90 -21.08 -6.11
C THR A 109 17.65 -21.73 -4.94
N VAL A 110 18.57 -21.00 -4.31
CA VAL A 110 19.39 -21.52 -3.19
C VAL A 110 18.71 -21.31 -1.83
N ARG A 111 17.76 -20.39 -1.73
CA ARG A 111 17.05 -20.02 -0.49
C ARG A 111 16.53 -21.21 0.35
N PRO A 112 15.94 -22.26 -0.23
CA PRO A 112 15.47 -23.42 0.54
C PRO A 112 16.60 -24.14 1.29
N LEU A 113 17.82 -24.09 0.73
CA LEU A 113 19.01 -24.78 1.26
C LEU A 113 19.78 -23.92 2.29
N LEU A 114 19.46 -22.62 2.39
CA LEU A 114 20.17 -21.71 3.28
C LEU A 114 19.62 -21.77 4.71
N PRO A 115 20.48 -21.83 5.74
CA PRO A 115 20.07 -21.67 7.13
C PRO A 115 19.39 -20.32 7.37
N GLY A 116 18.39 -20.27 8.27
CA GLY A 116 17.59 -19.07 8.52
C GLY A 116 18.41 -17.81 8.90
N GLY A 117 19.54 -17.98 9.59
CA GLY A 117 20.48 -16.90 9.90
C GLY A 117 21.15 -16.29 8.66
N VAL A 118 21.56 -17.14 7.71
CA VAL A 118 22.19 -16.69 6.44
C VAL A 118 21.16 -15.97 5.59
N ARG A 119 19.94 -16.49 5.49
CA ARG A 119 18.84 -15.83 4.77
C ARG A 119 18.60 -14.41 5.29
N ARG A 120 18.49 -14.25 6.62
CA ARG A 120 18.32 -12.91 7.25
C ARG A 120 19.49 -11.97 6.99
N CYS A 121 20.72 -12.48 7.02
CA CYS A 121 21.91 -11.67 6.72
C CYS A 121 21.88 -11.16 5.28
N LEU A 122 21.58 -12.02 4.30
CA LEU A 122 21.47 -11.65 2.89
C LEU A 122 20.33 -10.65 2.64
N GLN A 123 19.18 -10.84 3.29
CA GLN A 123 18.06 -9.89 3.20
C GLN A 123 18.43 -8.53 3.78
N LYS A 124 19.09 -8.48 4.95
CA LYS A 124 19.57 -7.23 5.53
C LYS A 124 20.58 -6.52 4.63
N ALA A 125 21.51 -7.27 4.03
CA ALA A 125 22.50 -6.71 3.09
C ALA A 125 21.81 -6.11 1.86
N ARG A 126 20.80 -6.80 1.29
CA ARG A 126 20.02 -6.30 0.16
C ARG A 126 19.25 -5.02 0.48
N LEU A 127 18.76 -4.90 1.69
CA LEU A 127 17.97 -3.75 2.14
C LEU A 127 18.83 -2.66 2.79
N SER A 128 20.17 -2.83 2.89
CA SER A 128 21.06 -1.92 3.63
C SER A 128 20.99 -0.45 3.19
N ASN A 129 20.68 -0.19 1.93
CA ASN A 129 20.58 1.15 1.35
C ASN A 129 19.19 1.80 1.49
N TRP A 130 18.23 1.19 2.22
CA TRP A 130 16.87 1.69 2.31
C TRP A 130 16.80 3.15 2.79
N LYS A 131 17.68 3.58 3.69
CA LYS A 131 17.75 4.95 4.21
C LYS A 131 18.18 5.99 3.18
N THR A 132 18.77 5.57 2.05
CA THR A 132 19.18 6.48 0.98
C THR A 132 18.07 6.76 -0.03
N LEU A 133 16.99 5.98 0.02
CA LEU A 133 15.83 6.18 -0.84
C LEU A 133 15.11 7.47 -0.44
N LYS A 134 14.98 8.39 -1.40
CA LYS A 134 14.35 9.69 -1.16
C LYS A 134 12.84 9.68 -1.41
N PHE A 135 12.38 8.73 -2.23
CA PHE A 135 10.98 8.60 -2.61
C PHE A 135 10.59 7.13 -2.78
N PRO A 136 9.39 6.73 -2.35
CA PRO A 136 8.42 7.49 -1.51
C PRO A 136 9.01 7.99 -0.20
N ARG A 137 8.35 8.97 0.46
CA ARG A 137 8.81 9.54 1.74
C ARG A 137 8.61 8.53 2.88
N TRP A 138 9.69 8.15 3.54
CA TRP A 138 9.65 7.31 4.74
C TRP A 138 9.28 8.14 6.00
N PRO A 139 8.50 7.64 6.97
CA PRO A 139 7.91 6.30 7.03
C PRO A 139 6.51 6.20 6.40
N VAL A 140 5.91 7.30 5.96
CA VAL A 140 4.60 7.38 5.28
C VAL A 140 4.69 8.41 4.17
N ASP A 141 4.26 8.04 2.97
CA ASP A 141 4.13 8.96 1.85
C ASP A 141 2.67 9.34 1.62
N ARG A 142 2.40 10.63 1.48
CA ARG A 142 1.07 11.22 1.31
C ARG A 142 0.98 12.06 0.03
N SER A 143 1.84 11.78 -0.94
CA SER A 143 1.97 12.61 -2.14
C SER A 143 0.67 12.71 -2.93
N VAL A 144 -0.07 11.60 -3.07
CA VAL A 144 -1.38 11.60 -3.76
C VAL A 144 -2.42 12.38 -2.94
N ASP A 145 -2.46 12.18 -1.64
CA ASP A 145 -3.43 12.83 -0.74
C ASP A 145 -3.22 14.34 -0.74
N LEU A 146 -1.96 14.79 -0.63
CA LEU A 146 -1.57 16.20 -0.71
C LEU A 146 -1.85 16.81 -2.10
N LEU A 147 -1.64 16.05 -3.18
CA LEU A 147 -2.00 16.49 -4.52
C LEU A 147 -3.50 16.77 -4.63
N PHE A 148 -4.35 15.86 -4.15
CA PHE A 148 -5.79 16.06 -4.15
C PHE A 148 -6.23 17.27 -3.32
N GLU A 149 -5.62 17.47 -2.16
CA GLU A 149 -5.86 18.65 -1.33
C GLU A 149 -5.52 19.95 -2.07
N GLN A 150 -4.34 20.03 -2.69
CA GLN A 150 -3.91 21.24 -3.42
C GLN A 150 -4.80 21.50 -4.64
N VAL A 151 -5.20 20.46 -5.39
CA VAL A 151 -6.12 20.60 -6.53
C VAL A 151 -7.51 21.06 -6.09
N LEU A 152 -8.03 20.51 -4.98
CA LEU A 152 -9.28 20.95 -4.39
C LEU A 152 -9.19 22.43 -3.98
N LEU A 153 -8.17 22.81 -3.21
CA LEU A 153 -7.96 24.19 -2.74
C LEU A 153 -7.85 25.18 -3.93
N ALA A 154 -7.10 24.81 -4.97
CA ALA A 154 -6.99 25.61 -6.18
C ALA A 154 -8.36 25.79 -6.88
N SER A 155 -9.17 24.73 -6.95
CA SER A 155 -10.52 24.78 -7.55
C SER A 155 -11.48 25.65 -6.73
N LEU A 156 -11.42 25.57 -5.40
CA LEU A 156 -12.23 26.40 -4.51
C LEU A 156 -11.87 27.88 -4.63
N ARG A 157 -10.57 28.19 -4.61
CA ARG A 157 -10.06 29.58 -4.78
C ARG A 157 -10.49 30.18 -6.11
N ALA A 158 -10.36 29.42 -7.22
CA ALA A 158 -10.76 29.89 -8.54
C ALA A 158 -12.24 30.28 -8.63
N ARG A 159 -13.08 29.70 -7.77
CA ARG A 159 -14.54 29.90 -7.74
C ARG A 159 -15.02 30.80 -6.59
N GLY A 160 -14.12 31.26 -5.72
CA GLY A 160 -14.47 32.01 -4.54
C GLY A 160 -15.33 31.21 -3.54
N LEU A 161 -15.15 29.89 -3.47
CA LEU A 161 -15.88 29.01 -2.56
C LEU A 161 -15.05 28.77 -1.29
N GLU A 162 -15.65 28.98 -0.13
CA GLU A 162 -15.01 28.74 1.17
C GLU A 162 -15.28 27.33 1.71
N ARG A 163 -16.36 26.70 1.25
CA ARG A 163 -16.79 25.37 1.71
C ARG A 163 -17.59 24.64 0.63
N ILE A 164 -17.53 23.30 0.70
CA ILE A 164 -18.35 22.40 -0.14
C ILE A 164 -18.94 21.30 0.73
N PRO A 165 -20.09 20.73 0.36
CA PRO A 165 -20.59 19.50 0.96
C PRO A 165 -19.76 18.32 0.45
N PHE A 166 -19.42 17.39 1.36
CA PHE A 166 -18.85 16.09 1.00
C PHE A 166 -19.23 15.03 2.03
N ILE A 167 -19.10 13.76 1.66
CA ILE A 167 -19.35 12.65 2.58
C ILE A 167 -18.05 12.36 3.30
N TRP A 168 -18.08 12.38 4.65
CA TRP A 168 -16.91 12.11 5.47
C TRP A 168 -16.26 10.75 5.15
N PHE A 169 -14.97 10.63 5.33
CA PHE A 169 -14.20 9.45 4.91
C PHE A 169 -14.61 8.17 5.64
N TRP A 170 -14.92 8.28 6.93
CA TRP A 170 -15.20 7.13 7.80
C TRP A 170 -16.57 7.23 8.46
N PRO A 171 -17.19 6.08 8.81
CA PRO A 171 -18.46 6.08 9.53
C PRO A 171 -18.38 6.88 10.83
N ASP A 172 -19.52 7.41 11.26
CA ASP A 172 -19.73 8.11 12.53
C ASP A 172 -18.81 9.33 12.75
N GLY A 173 -18.22 9.86 11.67
CA GLY A 173 -17.30 10.99 11.74
C GLY A 173 -15.93 10.65 12.34
N ALA A 174 -15.55 9.38 12.37
CA ALA A 174 -14.25 8.96 12.88
C ALA A 174 -13.10 9.67 12.14
N PRO A 175 -12.07 10.14 12.84
CA PRO A 175 -11.00 10.93 12.23
C PRO A 175 -10.12 10.09 11.30
N SER A 176 -10.00 8.80 11.54
CA SER A 176 -9.23 7.82 10.78
C SER A 176 -9.79 6.43 11.01
N CYS A 177 -9.30 5.44 10.28
CA CYS A 177 -9.68 4.05 10.46
C CYS A 177 -8.42 3.19 10.64
N ALA A 178 -8.49 2.17 11.50
CA ALA A 178 -7.46 1.15 11.63
C ALA A 178 -8.00 -0.21 11.20
N VAL A 179 -7.19 -0.97 10.45
CA VAL A 179 -7.47 -2.36 10.05
C VAL A 179 -6.32 -3.24 10.51
N MET A 180 -6.65 -4.27 11.28
CA MET A 180 -5.71 -5.30 11.70
C MET A 180 -5.80 -6.50 10.76
N THR A 181 -4.66 -7.00 10.30
CA THR A 181 -4.58 -8.19 9.46
C THR A 181 -3.49 -9.14 9.94
N HIS A 182 -3.76 -10.44 9.84
CA HIS A 182 -2.84 -11.49 10.26
C HIS A 182 -2.51 -12.42 9.09
N ASP A 183 -1.25 -12.43 8.69
CA ASP A 183 -0.76 -13.30 7.64
C ASP A 183 -0.24 -14.60 8.29
N VAL A 184 -0.93 -15.72 8.03
CA VAL A 184 -0.60 -17.03 8.58
C VAL A 184 0.22 -17.81 7.58
N GLU A 185 1.55 -17.82 7.77
CA GLU A 185 2.48 -18.35 6.76
C GLU A 185 2.89 -19.80 6.97
N THR A 186 2.84 -20.32 8.21
CA THR A 186 3.26 -21.67 8.54
C THR A 186 2.31 -22.36 9.53
N MET A 187 2.51 -23.68 9.73
CA MET A 187 1.82 -24.45 10.77
C MET A 187 1.93 -23.78 12.17
N ARG A 188 3.09 -23.20 12.49
CA ARG A 188 3.31 -22.52 13.78
C ARG A 188 2.39 -21.32 13.94
N GLY A 189 2.24 -20.50 12.90
CA GLY A 189 1.31 -19.37 12.92
C GLY A 189 -0.14 -19.81 13.01
N ARG A 190 -0.51 -20.86 12.24
CA ARG A 190 -1.84 -21.47 12.31
C ARG A 190 -2.19 -21.93 13.72
N ASP A 191 -1.28 -22.66 14.39
CA ASP A 191 -1.50 -23.18 15.74
C ASP A 191 -1.53 -22.06 16.80
N PHE A 192 -0.91 -20.90 16.53
CA PHE A 192 -0.92 -19.74 17.40
C PHE A 192 -2.06 -18.76 17.10
N CYS A 193 -2.80 -18.95 16.03
CA CYS A 193 -3.85 -18.04 15.54
C CYS A 193 -4.97 -17.86 16.58
N GLU A 194 -5.39 -18.92 17.27
CA GLU A 194 -6.41 -18.86 18.33
C GLU A 194 -5.99 -17.90 19.45
N THR A 195 -4.73 -17.98 19.91
CA THR A 195 -4.18 -17.10 20.94
C THR A 195 -4.15 -15.64 20.49
N VAL A 196 -3.87 -15.39 19.19
CA VAL A 196 -3.91 -14.04 18.62
C VAL A 196 -5.35 -13.51 18.60
N MET A 197 -6.30 -14.31 18.12
CA MET A 197 -7.71 -13.93 18.12
C MET A 197 -8.27 -13.71 19.54
N ASP A 198 -7.79 -14.44 20.55
CA ASP A 198 -8.18 -14.22 21.95
C ASP A 198 -7.76 -12.83 22.42
N LEU A 199 -6.57 -12.42 22.04
CA LEU A 199 -6.07 -11.11 22.41
C LEU A 199 -6.82 -10.00 21.66
N ASP A 200 -7.06 -10.16 20.36
CA ASP A 200 -7.84 -9.21 19.53
C ASP A 200 -9.25 -9.02 20.12
N ASP A 201 -9.93 -10.13 20.45
CA ASP A 201 -11.26 -10.10 21.08
C ASP A 201 -11.24 -9.35 22.41
N ALA A 202 -10.19 -9.50 23.20
CA ALA A 202 -10.06 -8.78 24.46
C ALA A 202 -10.01 -7.25 24.30
N TYR A 203 -9.58 -6.77 23.12
CA TYR A 203 -9.59 -5.35 22.74
C TYR A 203 -10.75 -4.96 21.81
N GLY A 204 -11.69 -5.88 21.53
CA GLY A 204 -12.83 -5.62 20.65
C GLY A 204 -12.45 -5.49 19.17
N ILE A 205 -11.29 -5.98 18.76
CA ILE A 205 -10.79 -5.91 17.39
C ILE A 205 -11.20 -7.19 16.64
N LYS A 206 -11.71 -7.03 15.43
CA LYS A 206 -11.97 -8.12 14.49
C LYS A 206 -11.02 -7.97 13.30
N ALA A 207 -10.03 -8.83 13.25
CA ALA A 207 -9.00 -8.81 12.22
C ALA A 207 -9.40 -9.66 11.00
N SER A 208 -8.72 -9.43 9.87
CA SER A 208 -8.71 -10.34 8.72
C SER A 208 -7.57 -11.34 8.86
N ILE A 209 -7.87 -12.62 8.72
CA ILE A 209 -6.92 -13.73 8.79
C ILE A 209 -6.60 -14.17 7.37
N SER A 210 -5.40 -13.88 6.89
CA SER A 210 -4.93 -14.23 5.54
C SER A 210 -4.33 -15.63 5.55
N ILE A 211 -4.94 -16.56 4.81
CA ILE A 211 -4.64 -17.98 4.81
C ILE A 211 -3.96 -18.38 3.51
N VAL A 212 -2.86 -19.14 3.62
CA VAL A 212 -2.19 -19.75 2.46
C VAL A 212 -2.86 -21.07 2.11
N PRO A 213 -3.48 -21.21 0.92
CA PRO A 213 -4.28 -22.40 0.58
C PRO A 213 -3.49 -23.69 0.42
N GLU A 214 -2.26 -23.63 -0.14
CA GLU A 214 -1.50 -24.84 -0.54
C GLU A 214 -0.11 -24.87 0.11
N LEU A 215 0.39 -26.07 0.39
CA LEU A 215 1.78 -26.41 0.70
C LEU A 215 2.35 -25.89 2.05
N ARG A 216 1.61 -25.11 2.83
CA ARG A 216 2.13 -24.56 4.09
C ARG A 216 1.62 -25.30 5.32
N TYR A 217 0.35 -25.55 5.35
CA TYR A 217 -0.36 -26.27 6.40
C TYR A 217 -1.71 -26.74 5.85
N GLU A 218 -2.35 -27.65 6.55
CA GLU A 218 -3.69 -28.09 6.18
C GLU A 218 -4.73 -27.04 6.59
N VAL A 219 -5.57 -26.63 5.65
CA VAL A 219 -6.70 -25.73 5.87
C VAL A 219 -7.97 -26.56 6.00
N THR A 220 -8.34 -26.90 7.23
CA THR A 220 -9.53 -27.70 7.51
C THR A 220 -10.77 -26.81 7.66
N THR A 221 -11.95 -27.40 7.49
CA THR A 221 -13.23 -26.70 7.71
C THR A 221 -13.34 -26.21 9.16
N GLU A 222 -12.87 -27.01 10.12
CA GLU A 222 -12.88 -26.66 11.55
C GLU A 222 -12.03 -25.42 11.83
N TYR A 223 -10.88 -25.28 11.17
CA TYR A 223 -10.03 -24.11 11.29
C TYR A 223 -10.73 -22.85 10.74
N LEU A 224 -11.30 -22.92 9.54
CA LEU A 224 -12.06 -21.83 8.96
C LEU A 224 -13.27 -21.46 9.84
N ASP A 225 -14.01 -22.45 10.30
CA ASP A 225 -15.15 -22.29 11.20
C ASP A 225 -14.77 -21.59 12.51
N SER A 226 -13.59 -21.91 13.07
CA SER A 226 -13.11 -21.27 14.30
C SER A 226 -12.88 -19.77 14.13
N ILE A 227 -12.48 -19.32 12.95
CA ILE A 227 -12.31 -17.91 12.59
C ILE A 227 -13.67 -17.24 12.41
N TRP A 228 -14.55 -17.79 11.57
CA TRP A 228 -15.83 -17.19 11.24
C TRP A 228 -16.79 -17.10 12.43
N LYS A 229 -16.88 -18.15 13.25
CA LYS A 229 -17.75 -18.17 14.42
C LYS A 229 -17.44 -17.09 15.44
N ARG A 230 -16.19 -16.60 15.42
CA ARG A 230 -15.72 -15.49 16.27
C ARG A 230 -15.89 -14.11 15.60
N GLY A 231 -16.40 -14.07 14.37
CA GLY A 231 -16.62 -12.82 13.62
C GLY A 231 -15.32 -12.21 13.04
N PHE A 232 -14.24 -13.01 12.94
CA PHE A 232 -13.05 -12.65 12.16
C PHE A 232 -13.29 -12.95 10.69
N GLU A 233 -12.56 -12.26 9.82
CA GLU A 233 -12.64 -12.45 8.38
C GLU A 233 -11.55 -13.41 7.89
N VAL A 234 -11.89 -14.25 6.90
CA VAL A 234 -10.91 -15.07 6.18
C VAL A 234 -10.57 -14.40 4.87
N CYS A 235 -9.28 -14.23 4.60
CA CYS A 235 -8.72 -13.75 3.35
C CYS A 235 -7.82 -14.82 2.72
N VAL A 236 -7.55 -14.73 1.42
CA VAL A 236 -6.61 -15.61 0.73
C VAL A 236 -5.27 -14.92 0.59
N GLN A 237 -4.21 -15.59 1.03
CA GLN A 237 -2.82 -15.14 0.88
C GLN A 237 -2.10 -15.96 -0.19
N ASP A 238 -2.01 -15.41 -1.43
CA ASP A 238 -1.37 -16.12 -2.55
C ASP A 238 -1.99 -17.53 -2.79
N LEU A 239 -1.28 -18.41 -3.48
CA LEU A 239 -1.61 -19.81 -3.62
C LEU A 239 -0.84 -20.68 -2.63
N ASN A 240 0.48 -20.50 -2.58
CA ASN A 240 1.41 -21.35 -1.82
C ASN A 240 2.55 -20.56 -1.15
N HIS A 241 2.49 -19.25 -1.19
CA HIS A 241 3.44 -18.32 -0.59
C HIS A 241 4.90 -18.52 -1.06
N ASP A 242 5.11 -18.85 -2.34
CA ASP A 242 6.45 -19.02 -2.91
C ASP A 242 7.08 -17.70 -3.42
N GLY A 243 6.28 -16.64 -3.51
CA GLY A 243 6.70 -15.32 -3.99
C GLY A 243 6.84 -15.22 -5.51
N HIS A 244 6.25 -16.16 -6.27
CA HIS A 244 6.38 -16.19 -7.73
C HIS A 244 5.08 -15.83 -8.47
N LEU A 245 4.00 -15.48 -7.77
CA LEU A 245 2.70 -15.23 -8.38
C LEU A 245 2.77 -14.23 -9.54
N PHE A 246 3.50 -13.14 -9.40
CA PHE A 246 3.61 -12.08 -10.41
C PHE A 246 4.89 -12.13 -11.26
N LYS A 247 5.59 -13.29 -11.27
CA LYS A 247 6.84 -13.45 -12.04
C LYS A 247 6.58 -13.59 -13.53
N ASP A 248 5.56 -14.37 -13.91
CA ASP A 248 5.19 -14.67 -15.27
C ASP A 248 3.67 -14.57 -15.47
N ARG A 249 3.22 -14.00 -16.60
CA ARG A 249 1.80 -13.77 -16.87
C ARG A 249 1.01 -15.04 -17.12
N GLU A 250 1.58 -16.02 -17.81
CA GLU A 250 0.89 -17.26 -18.11
C GLU A 250 0.73 -18.11 -16.85
N GLU A 251 1.78 -18.21 -16.05
CA GLU A 251 1.73 -18.88 -14.75
C GLU A 251 0.74 -18.17 -13.79
N TYR A 252 0.73 -16.84 -13.78
CA TYR A 252 -0.24 -16.06 -13.03
C TYR A 252 -1.68 -16.45 -13.41
N LEU A 253 -2.01 -16.52 -14.70
CA LEU A 253 -3.36 -16.87 -15.15
C LEU A 253 -3.79 -18.29 -14.78
N VAL A 254 -2.85 -19.20 -14.61
CA VAL A 254 -3.12 -20.55 -14.08
C VAL A 254 -3.36 -20.51 -12.58
N ARG A 255 -2.50 -19.81 -11.82
CA ARG A 255 -2.59 -19.73 -10.36
C ARG A 255 -3.82 -18.96 -9.89
N VAL A 256 -4.14 -17.84 -10.55
CA VAL A 256 -5.28 -16.99 -10.16
C VAL A 256 -6.62 -17.72 -10.24
N LYS A 257 -6.79 -18.68 -11.18
CA LYS A 257 -7.99 -19.50 -11.24
C LYS A 257 -8.18 -20.36 -9.98
N LYS A 258 -7.08 -20.91 -9.45
CA LYS A 258 -7.10 -21.68 -8.20
C LYS A 258 -7.33 -20.75 -7.00
N ILE A 259 -6.65 -19.60 -6.96
CA ILE A 259 -6.81 -18.57 -5.92
C ILE A 259 -8.27 -18.16 -5.83
N ASN A 260 -8.90 -17.84 -6.96
CA ASN A 260 -10.33 -17.49 -7.02
C ASN A 260 -11.25 -18.62 -6.56
N ALA A 261 -10.88 -19.89 -6.88
CA ALA A 261 -11.64 -21.04 -6.41
C ALA A 261 -11.54 -21.22 -4.89
N TYR A 262 -10.35 -21.04 -4.30
CA TYR A 262 -10.17 -21.03 -2.86
C TYR A 262 -10.89 -19.84 -2.19
N GLY A 263 -10.86 -18.66 -2.81
CA GLY A 263 -11.64 -17.52 -2.34
C GLY A 263 -13.13 -17.86 -2.19
N LYS A 264 -13.72 -18.50 -3.20
CA LYS A 264 -15.12 -18.96 -3.16
C LYS A 264 -15.34 -20.06 -2.11
N GLN A 265 -14.42 -21.03 -2.04
CA GLN A 265 -14.50 -22.13 -1.07
C GLN A 265 -14.42 -21.63 0.38
N TYR A 266 -13.58 -20.65 0.65
CA TYR A 266 -13.36 -20.08 1.98
C TYR A 266 -14.33 -18.94 2.31
N GLY A 267 -15.20 -18.50 1.38
CA GLY A 267 -16.04 -17.33 1.55
C GLY A 267 -15.22 -16.04 1.74
N ALA A 268 -13.99 -16.02 1.22
CA ALA A 268 -13.08 -14.90 1.37
C ALA A 268 -13.41 -13.79 0.39
N THR A 269 -13.43 -12.55 0.89
CA THR A 269 -13.66 -11.34 0.09
C THR A 269 -12.39 -10.53 -0.16
N GLY A 270 -11.33 -10.79 0.61
CA GLY A 270 -10.04 -10.13 0.54
C GLY A 270 -8.92 -11.03 0.02
N PHE A 271 -7.94 -10.41 -0.63
CA PHE A 271 -6.73 -11.06 -1.14
C PHE A 271 -5.48 -10.33 -0.64
N ARG A 272 -4.39 -11.08 -0.49
CA ARG A 272 -3.03 -10.58 -0.26
C ARG A 272 -2.00 -11.43 -0.99
N SER A 273 -1.04 -10.79 -1.63
CA SER A 273 0.07 -11.47 -2.26
C SER A 273 1.17 -11.86 -1.27
N ALA A 274 1.86 -12.96 -1.53
CA ALA A 274 3.04 -13.33 -0.76
C ALA A 274 4.14 -12.26 -0.90
N VAL A 275 4.78 -11.92 0.23
CA VAL A 275 5.95 -11.03 0.26
C VAL A 275 5.64 -9.64 -0.31
N LEU A 276 4.38 -9.29 -0.44
CA LEU A 276 3.87 -8.06 -1.08
C LEU A 276 4.43 -7.85 -2.50
N TYR A 277 4.77 -8.93 -3.22
CA TYR A 277 5.04 -8.86 -4.65
C TYR A 277 3.76 -8.56 -5.40
N ARG A 278 3.81 -7.63 -6.36
CA ARG A 278 2.61 -7.11 -7.00
C ARG A 278 2.84 -6.64 -8.42
N ASN A 279 1.81 -6.81 -9.22
CA ASN A 279 1.64 -6.13 -10.50
C ASN A 279 0.18 -5.72 -10.62
N GLN A 280 -0.12 -4.50 -10.20
CA GLN A 280 -1.49 -3.97 -10.14
C GLN A 280 -2.21 -4.03 -11.50
N MET A 281 -1.47 -4.03 -12.62
CA MET A 281 -2.03 -4.17 -13.96
C MET A 281 -2.62 -5.57 -14.24
N TRP A 282 -2.41 -6.54 -13.34
CA TRP A 282 -2.93 -7.89 -13.47
C TRP A 282 -4.08 -8.20 -12.49
N PHE A 283 -4.45 -7.26 -11.64
CA PHE A 283 -5.49 -7.45 -10.62
C PHE A 283 -6.87 -7.67 -11.22
N ASP A 284 -7.10 -7.29 -12.48
CA ASP A 284 -8.33 -7.55 -13.23
C ASP A 284 -8.78 -9.03 -13.26
N GLN A 285 -7.86 -9.96 -13.00
CA GLN A 285 -8.13 -11.39 -12.99
C GLN A 285 -8.49 -11.95 -11.60
N LEU A 286 -8.24 -11.20 -10.54
CA LEU A 286 -8.61 -11.55 -9.18
C LEU A 286 -10.12 -11.34 -8.97
N GLN A 287 -10.80 -12.29 -8.35
CA GLN A 287 -12.25 -12.21 -8.07
C GLN A 287 -12.50 -11.98 -6.58
N PHE A 288 -11.92 -10.88 -6.07
CA PHE A 288 -12.05 -10.44 -4.69
C PHE A 288 -12.62 -9.02 -4.65
N SER A 289 -13.27 -8.65 -3.55
CA SER A 289 -13.79 -7.30 -3.36
C SER A 289 -12.68 -6.30 -3.08
N TYR A 290 -11.60 -6.76 -2.43
CA TYR A 290 -10.47 -5.91 -2.10
C TYR A 290 -9.15 -6.68 -2.10
N ASP A 291 -8.05 -5.93 -2.27
CA ASP A 291 -6.67 -6.38 -2.16
C ASP A 291 -5.94 -5.59 -1.06
N MET A 292 -4.93 -6.21 -0.43
CA MET A 292 -4.10 -5.58 0.59
C MET A 292 -2.62 -5.87 0.31
N SER A 293 -2.20 -5.79 -0.95
CA SER A 293 -0.83 -6.16 -1.35
C SER A 293 0.08 -4.98 -1.64
N VAL A 294 -0.45 -3.76 -1.74
CA VAL A 294 0.33 -2.59 -2.14
C VAL A 294 0.76 -1.77 -0.93
N PRO A 295 2.06 -1.71 -0.58
CA PRO A 295 2.54 -0.81 0.46
C PRO A 295 2.37 0.65 0.09
N ASN A 296 2.11 1.51 1.07
CA ASN A 296 2.24 2.95 0.94
C ASN A 296 3.70 3.34 0.64
N VAL A 297 4.65 2.76 1.40
CA VAL A 297 6.10 2.91 1.22
C VAL A 297 6.78 1.55 1.33
N ALA A 298 7.45 1.10 0.27
CA ALA A 298 8.07 -0.22 0.19
C ALA A 298 9.60 -0.20 0.37
N HIS A 299 10.15 0.67 1.22
CA HIS A 299 11.61 0.77 1.44
C HIS A 299 12.19 -0.49 2.09
N LEU A 300 11.42 -1.17 2.93
CA LEU A 300 11.82 -2.39 3.62
C LEU A 300 11.23 -3.65 2.98
N GLU A 301 10.59 -3.51 1.82
CA GLU A 301 10.02 -4.64 1.09
C GLU A 301 10.97 -5.11 -0.04
N PRO A 302 10.92 -6.40 -0.40
CA PRO A 302 11.73 -6.94 -1.48
C PRO A 302 11.45 -6.28 -2.84
N GLN A 303 10.19 -5.94 -3.14
CA GLN A 303 9.81 -5.11 -4.27
C GLN A 303 9.70 -3.67 -3.82
N ARG A 304 10.60 -2.82 -4.30
CA ARG A 304 10.60 -1.38 -4.03
C ARG A 304 9.41 -0.69 -4.68
N GLY A 305 9.12 0.52 -4.22
CA GLY A 305 8.02 1.37 -4.68
C GLY A 305 7.11 1.81 -3.54
N GLY A 306 5.83 1.89 -3.83
CA GLY A 306 4.77 2.28 -2.91
C GLY A 306 3.69 3.10 -3.63
N CYS A 307 2.44 3.02 -3.19
CA CYS A 307 1.31 3.71 -3.84
C CYS A 307 1.16 5.19 -3.46
N CYS A 308 1.98 5.70 -2.54
CA CYS A 308 2.05 7.10 -2.16
C CYS A 308 0.71 7.71 -1.70
N THR A 309 -0.20 6.89 -1.17
CA THR A 309 -1.48 7.33 -0.57
C THR A 309 -1.78 6.53 0.69
N VAL A 310 -2.43 7.18 1.64
CA VAL A 310 -2.92 6.54 2.88
C VAL A 310 -4.41 6.21 2.81
N MET A 311 -5.05 6.47 1.67
CA MET A 311 -6.48 6.21 1.47
C MET A 311 -6.69 5.03 0.53
N PRO A 312 -7.75 4.24 0.74
CA PRO A 312 -8.18 3.21 -0.21
C PRO A 312 -8.43 3.80 -1.61
N TYR A 313 -8.13 3.00 -2.63
CA TYR A 313 -8.36 3.40 -4.02
C TYR A 313 -8.72 2.19 -4.89
N PHE A 314 -9.39 2.43 -6.02
CA PHE A 314 -9.74 1.36 -6.93
C PHE A 314 -8.63 1.08 -7.95
N VAL A 315 -8.38 -0.20 -8.19
CA VAL A 315 -7.60 -0.74 -9.31
C VAL A 315 -8.55 -1.59 -10.16
N GLY A 316 -9.09 -1.02 -11.21
CA GLY A 316 -10.25 -1.62 -11.88
C GLY A 316 -11.46 -1.70 -10.93
N ASP A 317 -11.98 -2.91 -10.74
CA ASP A 317 -13.13 -3.18 -9.86
C ASP A 317 -12.71 -3.60 -8.43
N ILE A 318 -11.42 -3.75 -8.16
CA ILE A 318 -10.89 -4.16 -6.87
C ILE A 318 -10.53 -2.92 -6.03
N LEU A 319 -10.96 -2.91 -4.78
CA LEU A 319 -10.57 -1.88 -3.82
C LEU A 319 -9.20 -2.24 -3.21
N GLU A 320 -8.17 -1.47 -3.51
CA GLU A 320 -6.90 -1.57 -2.82
C GLU A 320 -6.98 -0.90 -1.44
N LEU A 321 -6.66 -1.64 -0.39
CA LEU A 321 -6.45 -1.15 0.96
C LEU A 321 -4.94 -1.08 1.22
N PRO A 322 -4.29 0.08 1.06
CA PRO A 322 -2.83 0.15 1.12
C PRO A 322 -2.28 -0.35 2.46
N VAL A 323 -1.14 -1.03 2.42
CA VAL A 323 -0.37 -1.35 3.63
C VAL A 323 0.39 -0.09 4.05
N THR A 324 -0.15 0.63 5.01
CA THR A 324 0.32 1.97 5.40
C THR A 324 1.29 1.97 6.57
N THR A 325 1.38 0.87 7.30
CA THR A 325 2.34 0.73 8.41
C THR A 325 3.40 -0.32 8.09
N THR A 326 4.54 -0.20 8.76
CA THR A 326 5.61 -1.20 8.67
C THR A 326 5.14 -2.52 9.27
N GLN A 327 5.25 -3.62 8.51
CA GLN A 327 4.91 -4.95 9.03
C GLN A 327 5.85 -5.39 10.16
N ASP A 328 5.36 -6.21 11.06
CA ASP A 328 6.08 -6.72 12.24
C ASP A 328 7.38 -7.45 11.86
N TYR A 329 7.40 -8.20 10.75
CA TYR A 329 8.61 -8.86 10.26
C TYR A 329 9.73 -7.85 9.99
N ALA A 330 9.42 -6.74 9.33
CA ALA A 330 10.39 -5.69 9.03
C ALA A 330 10.84 -4.97 10.30
N LEU A 331 9.89 -4.67 11.21
CA LEU A 331 10.16 -4.06 12.51
C LEU A 331 11.17 -4.88 13.32
N PHE A 332 10.90 -6.18 13.52
CA PHE A 332 11.73 -7.04 14.35
C PHE A 332 13.03 -7.49 13.66
N ASN A 333 12.96 -7.86 12.36
CA ASN A 333 14.10 -8.50 11.70
C ASN A 333 15.00 -7.54 10.95
N TYR A 334 14.51 -6.40 10.42
CA TYR A 334 15.34 -5.43 9.68
C TYR A 334 15.74 -4.27 10.56
N LEU A 335 14.76 -3.65 11.25
CA LEU A 335 15.02 -2.50 12.12
C LEU A 335 15.53 -2.92 13.49
N ASN A 336 15.32 -4.17 13.91
CA ASN A 336 15.63 -4.70 15.24
C ASN A 336 14.97 -3.84 16.32
N GLU A 337 13.75 -3.41 16.08
CA GLU A 337 12.96 -2.57 16.95
C GLU A 337 11.86 -3.38 17.64
N TYR A 338 11.72 -3.16 18.95
CA TYR A 338 10.79 -3.89 19.82
C TYR A 338 9.99 -2.91 20.69
N SER A 339 9.65 -1.77 20.11
CA SER A 339 8.68 -0.80 20.62
C SER A 339 7.60 -0.53 19.58
N ILE A 340 6.55 0.18 19.96
CA ILE A 340 5.51 0.63 19.01
C ILE A 340 5.75 2.05 18.51
N ASP A 341 6.91 2.65 18.76
CA ASP A 341 7.15 4.08 18.48
C ASP A 341 7.09 4.40 16.99
N LEU A 342 7.62 3.51 16.12
CA LEU A 342 7.48 3.69 14.68
C LEU A 342 6.02 3.62 14.25
N TRP A 343 5.25 2.65 14.75
CA TRP A 343 3.83 2.54 14.44
C TRP A 343 3.04 3.76 14.92
N LYS A 344 3.31 4.27 16.13
CA LYS A 344 2.70 5.52 16.62
C LYS A 344 2.97 6.68 15.68
N HIS A 345 4.22 6.87 15.29
CA HIS A 345 4.58 7.93 14.36
C HIS A 345 3.91 7.77 12.99
N GLN A 346 3.80 6.54 12.47
CA GLN A 346 3.07 6.27 11.24
C GLN A 346 1.57 6.58 11.39
N ILE A 347 0.93 6.18 12.50
CA ILE A 347 -0.47 6.49 12.79
C ILE A 347 -0.69 8.00 12.82
N GLU A 348 0.17 8.77 13.49
CA GLU A 348 0.08 10.24 13.54
C GLU A 348 0.09 10.86 12.13
N LEU A 349 1.04 10.44 11.28
CA LEU A 349 1.14 10.93 9.90
C LEU A 349 -0.06 10.53 9.04
N ILE A 350 -0.63 9.35 9.26
CA ILE A 350 -1.82 8.84 8.56
C ILE A 350 -3.06 9.64 8.99
N MET A 351 -3.19 9.91 10.28
CA MET A 351 -4.32 10.66 10.85
C MET A 351 -4.37 12.11 10.35
N GLU A 352 -3.23 12.74 10.04
CA GLU A 352 -3.20 14.09 9.45
C GLU A 352 -3.94 14.17 8.09
N GLN A 353 -4.09 13.04 7.39
CA GLN A 353 -4.83 12.93 6.12
C GLN A 353 -6.13 12.14 6.27
N HIS A 354 -6.59 11.90 7.48
CA HIS A 354 -7.77 11.07 7.75
C HIS A 354 -7.66 9.67 7.13
N GLY A 355 -6.45 9.12 7.03
CA GLY A 355 -6.13 7.92 6.28
C GLY A 355 -6.50 6.60 6.97
N LEU A 356 -6.21 5.51 6.27
CA LEU A 356 -6.32 4.14 6.75
C LEU A 356 -4.99 3.69 7.36
N ALA A 357 -4.96 3.36 8.64
CA ALA A 357 -3.83 2.68 9.29
C ALA A 357 -4.04 1.16 9.17
N SER A 358 -3.35 0.52 8.23
CA SER A 358 -3.42 -0.92 8.02
C SER A 358 -2.17 -1.62 8.56
N PHE A 359 -2.38 -2.66 9.36
CA PHE A 359 -1.32 -3.42 10.02
C PHE A 359 -1.24 -4.83 9.48
N ILE A 360 -0.01 -5.32 9.29
CA ILE A 360 0.28 -6.73 9.06
C ILE A 360 1.05 -7.23 10.28
N VAL A 361 0.46 -8.16 11.00
CA VAL A 361 1.10 -8.85 12.12
C VAL A 361 0.98 -10.35 11.91
N HIS A 362 2.12 -11.04 11.89
CA HIS A 362 2.14 -12.48 11.61
C HIS A 362 2.10 -13.28 12.91
N PRO A 363 1.13 -14.16 13.12
CA PRO A 363 1.13 -15.08 14.25
C PRO A 363 2.44 -15.87 14.37
N ASP A 364 3.09 -16.15 13.25
CA ASP A 364 4.38 -16.83 13.16
C ASP A 364 5.53 -16.12 13.89
N TYR A 365 5.51 -14.79 13.93
CA TYR A 365 6.64 -13.97 14.42
C TYR A 365 6.44 -13.40 15.82
N ILE A 366 5.23 -13.45 16.37
CA ILE A 366 4.90 -12.92 17.70
C ILE A 366 4.76 -14.02 18.77
N THR A 367 5.22 -15.23 18.51
CA THR A 367 5.14 -16.36 19.48
C THR A 367 6.09 -16.26 20.66
N LYS A 368 7.06 -15.33 20.64
CA LYS A 368 8.00 -15.12 21.75
C LYS A 368 7.51 -13.98 22.66
N PRO A 369 7.81 -14.02 23.96
CA PRO A 369 7.31 -13.02 24.92
C PRO A 369 7.56 -11.57 24.52
N ARG A 370 8.75 -11.27 24.01
CA ARG A 370 9.16 -9.90 23.64
C ARG A 370 8.32 -9.34 22.47
N GLU A 371 8.19 -10.09 21.40
CA GLU A 371 7.40 -9.72 20.22
C GLU A 371 5.90 -9.68 20.57
N TRP A 372 5.44 -10.62 21.39
CA TRP A 372 4.08 -10.66 21.90
C TRP A 372 3.72 -9.43 22.76
N ASP A 373 4.64 -8.96 23.61
CA ASP A 373 4.43 -7.75 24.42
C ASP A 373 4.36 -6.48 23.55
N VAL A 374 5.10 -6.43 22.42
CA VAL A 374 4.96 -5.34 21.45
C VAL A 374 3.57 -5.35 20.80
N TYR A 375 3.06 -6.52 20.42
CA TYR A 375 1.72 -6.63 19.84
C TYR A 375 0.64 -6.22 20.85
N LYS A 376 0.71 -6.69 22.10
CA LYS A 376 -0.19 -6.24 23.18
C LYS A 376 -0.17 -4.71 23.36
N SER A 377 1.01 -4.13 23.29
CA SER A 377 1.17 -2.67 23.42
C SER A 377 0.54 -1.92 22.25
N LEU A 378 0.60 -2.47 21.04
CA LEU A 378 -0.08 -1.90 19.87
C LEU A 378 -1.60 -1.92 20.06
N LEU A 379 -2.18 -3.07 20.43
CA LEU A 379 -3.63 -3.17 20.64
C LEU A 379 -4.11 -2.24 21.75
N ALA A 380 -3.37 -2.18 22.86
CA ALA A 380 -3.66 -1.26 23.97
C ALA A 380 -3.60 0.22 23.53
N TYR A 381 -2.74 0.58 22.60
CA TYR A 381 -2.67 1.91 22.03
C TYR A 381 -3.83 2.20 21.06
N LEU A 382 -4.20 1.25 20.22
CA LEU A 382 -5.31 1.40 19.26
C LEU A 382 -6.68 1.47 19.94
N ALA A 383 -6.83 0.90 21.13
CA ALA A 383 -8.08 0.90 21.90
C ALA A 383 -8.31 2.18 22.74
N GLN A 384 -7.37 3.13 22.76
CA GLN A 384 -7.49 4.44 23.43
C GLN A 384 -8.18 5.49 22.56
#